data_835ff3605686f9cf5d74cce9ae08c3e9
#
_entry.id   835ff3605686f9cf5d74cce9ae08c3e9
#
_cell.length_a   1.000
_cell.length_b   1.000
_cell.length_c   1.000
_cell.angle_alpha   90.00
_cell.angle_beta   90.00
_cell.angle_gamma   90.00
#
_symmetry.space_group_name_H-M   'P 1'
#
loop_
_entity.id
_entity.type
_entity.pdbx_description
1 polymer ?
#
loop_
_entity_poly.entity_id
_entity_poly.type
_entity_poly.pdbx_seq_one_letter_code
_entity_poly.pdbx_strand_id
1 'polypeptide(L)'
;MHKRLIFILGAALAGLLGALAPASAQVRELGPLDIATDVKTISVRVTGSPAEIDQLANVAFNAHGRYRRVASGQAYDLRFTAVAANQVRVEVLRGTTPVTSQVVTGASQRNALLKAADVAVKATSGLNGFFASKLAFISERTGKQEIYTGDLFFGEVKQITRDNAQAMTPRWSPDGNKIVYTSFYKSGFPDIFLIDLASLQRTTFISLKGTNSGARFSPNGQQVAMILSGEGNPEVYVSNAQGRNISRRTRTSAVESSPSFSPDGSQIVFTSDSAGGPQLYVMSAGGGTPRRLATNISGYCAEPDWSRGNPNLIAFTVRSGRGFQIATHDLSGKTPTKVVSRAPMDAVEPSWLADGRHLIYTQRSANARALYLLDTETGKSTRISPEGMGQTSQVSVLAP
;
A
#
# COMPACT_ATOMS: atom_id res chain seq x y z
N MET A 1 25.19 -7.84 34.06
CA MET A 1 23.77 -8.16 33.87
C MET A 1 23.17 -7.06 33.02
N HIS A 2 23.16 -7.24 31.69
CA HIS A 2 22.60 -6.26 30.74
C HIS A 2 21.19 -6.70 30.38
N LYS A 3 20.21 -5.90 30.79
CA LYS A 3 18.80 -6.09 30.36
C LYS A 3 18.70 -5.75 28.86
N ARG A 4 18.38 -6.76 28.07
CA ARG A 4 18.12 -6.63 26.63
C ARG A 4 16.75 -5.98 26.44
N LEU A 5 16.72 -4.82 25.82
CA LEU A 5 15.51 -4.16 25.36
C LEU A 5 15.21 -4.71 23.95
N ILE A 6 14.19 -5.55 23.85
CA ILE A 6 13.65 -5.98 22.57
C ILE A 6 12.56 -4.99 22.18
N PHE A 7 12.83 -4.12 21.21
CA PHE A 7 11.78 -3.30 20.61
C PHE A 7 11.09 -4.10 19.51
N ILE A 8 9.92 -4.62 19.85
CA ILE A 8 8.97 -5.11 18.86
C ILE A 8 8.22 -3.87 18.36
N LEU A 9 8.37 -3.53 17.07
CA LEU A 9 7.46 -2.61 16.37
C LEU A 9 6.11 -3.33 16.17
N GLY A 10 5.37 -3.39 17.20
CA GLY A 10 4.00 -3.82 17.29
C GLY A 10 3.48 -3.32 18.62
N ALA A 11 2.48 -2.43 18.61
CA ALA A 11 1.94 -1.76 19.78
C ALA A 11 1.77 -2.72 20.99
N ALA A 12 2.62 -2.57 22.00
CA ALA A 12 2.41 -3.18 23.30
C ALA A 12 1.60 -2.21 24.18
N LEU A 13 0.36 -2.57 24.52
CA LEU A 13 -0.44 -1.91 25.54
C LEU A 13 -0.11 -2.59 26.87
N ALA A 14 0.54 -1.89 27.80
CA ALA A 14 0.66 -2.29 29.19
C ALA A 14 -0.63 -1.86 29.92
N GLY A 15 -1.33 -2.84 30.50
CA GLY A 15 -2.53 -2.61 31.32
C GLY A 15 -2.15 -2.14 32.73
N LEU A 16 -2.83 -1.10 33.21
CA LEU A 16 -3.01 -0.80 34.63
C LEU A 16 -4.41 -1.30 35.04
N LEU A 17 -4.46 -2.28 35.93
CA LEU A 17 -5.68 -2.71 36.61
C LEU A 17 -6.05 -1.66 37.66
N GLY A 18 -7.11 -0.91 37.39
CA GLY A 18 -7.85 -0.16 38.38
C GLY A 18 -9.31 -0.59 38.31
N ALA A 19 -9.81 -1.21 39.39
CA ALA A 19 -11.20 -1.63 39.51
C ALA A 19 -12.12 -0.42 39.59
N LEU A 20 -13.06 -0.29 38.64
CA LEU A 20 -14.21 0.60 38.72
C LEU A 20 -15.47 -0.14 38.20
N ALA A 21 -16.56 0.02 38.95
CA ALA A 21 -17.88 -0.60 38.80
C ALA A 21 -18.47 -0.44 37.37
N PRO A 22 -19.41 -1.32 36.97
CA PRO A 22 -19.97 -1.29 35.62
C PRO A 22 -20.97 -0.12 35.48
N ALA A 23 -20.55 0.89 34.74
CA ALA A 23 -21.47 1.85 34.13
C ALA A 23 -22.04 1.21 32.86
N SER A 24 -23.36 1.01 32.83
CA SER A 24 -24.09 0.59 31.64
C SER A 24 -23.85 1.58 30.49
N ALA A 25 -23.00 1.21 29.58
CA ALA A 25 -22.80 1.97 28.36
C ALA A 25 -24.00 1.74 27.44
N GLN A 26 -24.88 2.74 27.33
CA GLN A 26 -25.87 2.81 26.26
C GLN A 26 -25.10 2.76 24.93
N VAL A 27 -25.31 1.70 24.17
CA VAL A 27 -24.89 1.61 22.77
C VAL A 27 -25.69 2.69 22.02
N ARG A 28 -25.07 3.81 21.72
CA ARG A 28 -25.62 4.77 20.78
C ARG A 28 -25.51 4.12 19.41
N GLU A 29 -26.64 3.62 18.90
CA GLU A 29 -26.75 3.28 17.48
C GLU A 29 -26.42 4.55 16.69
N LEU A 30 -25.30 4.53 16.00
CA LEU A 30 -25.00 5.51 14.96
C LEU A 30 -26.00 5.23 13.83
N GLY A 31 -26.93 6.14 13.63
CA GLY A 31 -27.89 6.10 12.53
C GLY A 31 -27.21 5.92 11.17
N PRO A 32 -27.95 5.60 10.12
CA PRO A 32 -27.39 5.41 8.79
C PRO A 32 -26.61 6.66 8.40
N LEU A 33 -25.28 6.52 8.32
CA LEU A 33 -24.39 7.59 7.89
C LEU A 33 -24.72 7.91 6.45
N ASP A 34 -25.19 9.12 6.18
CA ASP A 34 -25.31 9.68 4.86
C ASP A 34 -23.98 9.50 4.12
N ILE A 35 -23.95 8.54 3.19
CA ILE A 35 -22.91 8.44 2.19
C ILE A 35 -23.00 9.76 1.44
N ALA A 36 -21.89 10.50 1.36
CA ALA A 36 -21.81 11.71 0.53
C ALA A 36 -22.33 11.37 -0.86
N THR A 37 -23.57 11.77 -1.15
CA THR A 37 -24.33 11.37 -2.34
C THR A 37 -23.87 12.06 -3.61
N ASP A 38 -22.78 12.86 -3.55
CA ASP A 38 -22.30 13.68 -4.68
C ASP A 38 -21.09 13.10 -5.44
N VAL A 39 -20.55 11.95 -5.05
CA VAL A 39 -19.49 11.34 -5.86
C VAL A 39 -20.11 10.66 -7.08
N LYS A 40 -20.08 11.34 -8.23
CA LYS A 40 -20.59 10.81 -9.50
C LYS A 40 -19.89 9.50 -9.86
N THR A 41 -20.56 8.38 -9.66
CA THR A 41 -20.13 7.08 -10.18
C THR A 41 -20.45 6.99 -11.67
N ILE A 42 -19.63 6.24 -12.40
CA ILE A 42 -19.84 5.95 -13.82
C ILE A 42 -20.62 4.63 -13.92
N SER A 43 -21.84 4.65 -14.51
CA SER A 43 -22.59 3.43 -14.73
C SER A 43 -22.02 2.66 -15.92
N VAL A 44 -21.72 1.36 -15.71
CA VAL A 44 -21.14 0.50 -16.75
C VAL A 44 -21.84 -0.86 -16.81
N ARG A 45 -21.97 -1.40 -18.01
CA ARG A 45 -22.20 -2.81 -18.24
C ARG A 45 -20.89 -3.45 -18.63
N VAL A 46 -20.50 -4.51 -17.91
CA VAL A 46 -19.24 -5.23 -18.11
C VAL A 46 -19.57 -6.64 -18.60
N THR A 47 -19.01 -7.02 -19.73
CA THR A 47 -19.18 -8.35 -20.31
C THR A 47 -17.85 -8.89 -20.79
N GLY A 48 -17.68 -10.22 -20.75
CA GLY A 48 -16.44 -10.86 -21.18
C GLY A 48 -16.70 -12.23 -21.84
N SER A 49 -15.74 -12.67 -22.64
CA SER A 49 -15.73 -14.01 -23.23
C SER A 49 -14.28 -14.51 -23.37
N PRO A 50 -13.98 -15.73 -22.91
CA PRO A 50 -14.85 -16.71 -22.23
C PRO A 50 -15.24 -16.32 -20.78
N ALA A 51 -15.89 -17.21 -20.06
CA ALA A 51 -16.47 -16.95 -18.74
C ALA A 51 -15.44 -16.45 -17.69
N GLU A 52 -14.21 -16.95 -17.73
CA GLU A 52 -13.13 -16.52 -16.82
C GLU A 52 -12.77 -15.04 -17.04
N ILE A 53 -12.80 -14.58 -18.28
CA ILE A 53 -12.63 -13.16 -18.64
C ILE A 53 -13.79 -12.33 -18.09
N ASP A 54 -15.03 -12.80 -18.26
CA ASP A 54 -16.20 -12.12 -17.71
C ASP A 54 -16.14 -11.98 -16.20
N GLN A 55 -15.86 -13.07 -15.49
CA GLN A 55 -15.80 -13.09 -14.03
C GLN A 55 -14.74 -12.10 -13.50
N LEU A 56 -13.51 -12.16 -14.02
CA LEU A 56 -12.43 -11.29 -13.55
C LEU A 56 -12.67 -9.82 -13.89
N ALA A 57 -13.18 -9.49 -15.09
CA ALA A 57 -13.54 -8.13 -15.46
C ALA A 57 -14.62 -7.57 -14.51
N ASN A 58 -15.63 -8.39 -14.21
CA ASN A 58 -16.68 -8.01 -13.27
C ASN A 58 -16.16 -7.81 -11.84
N VAL A 59 -15.23 -8.63 -11.35
CA VAL A 59 -14.55 -8.45 -10.05
C VAL A 59 -13.78 -7.13 -10.04
N ALA A 60 -12.99 -6.85 -11.08
CA ALA A 60 -12.17 -5.65 -11.17
C ALA A 60 -13.02 -4.36 -11.12
N PHE A 61 -14.02 -4.24 -11.98
CA PHE A 61 -14.86 -3.04 -12.01
C PHE A 61 -15.77 -2.93 -10.79
N ASN A 62 -16.18 -4.05 -10.18
CA ASN A 62 -16.90 -4.01 -8.91
C ASN A 62 -16.02 -3.49 -7.76
N ALA A 63 -14.73 -3.81 -7.74
CA ALA A 63 -13.81 -3.38 -6.69
C ALA A 63 -13.42 -1.90 -6.79
N HIS A 64 -13.43 -1.30 -7.98
CA HIS A 64 -12.88 0.03 -8.27
C HIS A 64 -13.55 1.21 -7.52
N GLY A 65 -14.81 1.09 -7.09
CA GLY A 65 -15.49 2.16 -6.34
C GLY A 65 -16.06 3.31 -7.20
N ARG A 66 -15.33 3.78 -8.22
CA ARG A 66 -15.82 4.79 -9.17
C ARG A 66 -16.90 4.27 -10.12
N TYR A 67 -16.92 2.96 -10.36
CA TYR A 67 -17.86 2.35 -11.27
C TYR A 67 -19.04 1.72 -10.53
N ARG A 68 -20.23 1.93 -11.07
CA ARG A 68 -21.47 1.27 -10.68
C ARG A 68 -21.93 0.35 -11.81
N ARG A 69 -21.83 -0.95 -11.58
CA ARG A 69 -22.29 -1.95 -12.56
C ARG A 69 -23.81 -1.98 -12.61
N VAL A 70 -24.35 -2.00 -13.82
CA VAL A 70 -25.79 -2.03 -14.10
C VAL A 70 -26.11 -3.03 -15.20
N ALA A 71 -27.32 -3.58 -15.18
CA ALA A 71 -27.82 -4.48 -16.24
C ALA A 71 -28.23 -3.70 -17.47
N SER A 72 -28.79 -2.49 -17.31
CA SER A 72 -29.24 -1.59 -18.35
C SER A 72 -29.14 -0.13 -17.93
N GLY A 73 -29.23 0.81 -18.86
CA GLY A 73 -29.11 2.24 -18.60
C GLY A 73 -27.68 2.67 -18.26
N GLN A 74 -26.69 1.95 -18.77
CA GLN A 74 -25.26 2.25 -18.56
C GLN A 74 -24.82 3.45 -19.39
N ALA A 75 -23.84 4.19 -18.85
CA ALA A 75 -23.14 5.23 -19.60
C ALA A 75 -22.16 4.64 -20.61
N TYR A 76 -21.57 3.47 -20.28
CA TYR A 76 -20.66 2.75 -21.17
C TYR A 76 -20.89 1.24 -21.12
N ASP A 77 -20.75 0.59 -22.28
CA ASP A 77 -20.56 -0.85 -22.43
C ASP A 77 -19.07 -1.16 -22.50
N LEU A 78 -18.59 -2.03 -21.63
CA LEU A 78 -17.22 -2.52 -21.58
C LEU A 78 -17.22 -4.00 -21.96
N ARG A 79 -16.61 -4.33 -23.09
CA ARG A 79 -16.57 -5.70 -23.62
C ARG A 79 -15.13 -6.18 -23.68
N PHE A 80 -14.88 -7.39 -23.16
CA PHE A 80 -13.57 -8.01 -23.12
C PHE A 80 -13.63 -9.37 -23.79
N THR A 81 -12.86 -9.58 -24.85
CA THR A 81 -12.84 -10.85 -25.60
C THR A 81 -11.43 -11.39 -25.69
N ALA A 82 -11.21 -12.60 -25.21
CA ALA A 82 -9.94 -13.29 -25.44
C ALA A 82 -9.78 -13.58 -26.93
N VAL A 83 -8.66 -13.16 -27.51
CA VAL A 83 -8.34 -13.37 -28.92
C VAL A 83 -7.16 -14.29 -29.14
N ALA A 84 -6.30 -14.44 -28.12
CA ALA A 84 -5.19 -15.41 -28.07
C ALA A 84 -4.83 -15.71 -26.61
N ALA A 85 -3.91 -16.64 -26.37
CA ALA A 85 -3.49 -17.09 -25.03
C ALA A 85 -3.01 -15.96 -24.12
N ASN A 86 -2.49 -14.87 -24.71
CA ASN A 86 -1.99 -13.71 -23.97
C ASN A 86 -2.53 -12.38 -24.53
N GLN A 87 -3.66 -12.41 -25.22
CA GLN A 87 -4.25 -11.24 -25.84
C GLN A 87 -5.75 -11.14 -25.53
N VAL A 88 -6.19 -9.94 -25.18
CA VAL A 88 -7.60 -9.60 -24.94
C VAL A 88 -7.95 -8.35 -25.73
N ARG A 89 -9.04 -8.42 -26.49
CA ARG A 89 -9.65 -7.24 -27.10
C ARG A 89 -10.51 -6.54 -26.07
N VAL A 90 -10.35 -5.23 -25.95
CA VAL A 90 -11.23 -4.34 -25.20
C VAL A 90 -11.99 -3.44 -26.17
N GLU A 91 -13.30 -3.36 -25.98
CA GLU A 91 -14.19 -2.44 -26.68
C GLU A 91 -14.96 -1.63 -25.64
N VAL A 92 -14.89 -0.31 -25.75
CA VAL A 92 -15.64 0.63 -24.91
C VAL A 92 -16.62 1.36 -25.83
N LEU A 93 -17.93 1.23 -25.54
CA LEU A 93 -18.96 1.90 -26.30
C LEU A 93 -19.76 2.86 -25.41
N ARG A 94 -20.17 3.98 -26.00
CA ARG A 94 -21.15 4.91 -25.41
C ARG A 94 -22.42 4.87 -26.24
N GLY A 95 -23.44 4.16 -25.73
CA GLY A 95 -24.56 3.72 -26.58
C GLY A 95 -24.07 2.76 -27.67
N THR A 96 -24.24 3.15 -28.93
CA THR A 96 -23.73 2.38 -30.09
C THR A 96 -22.41 2.90 -30.64
N THR A 97 -21.92 4.04 -30.13
CA THR A 97 -20.69 4.70 -30.61
C THR A 97 -19.46 4.11 -29.96
N PRO A 98 -18.47 3.61 -30.71
CA PRO A 98 -17.19 3.18 -30.16
C PRO A 98 -16.40 4.37 -29.60
N VAL A 99 -15.92 4.24 -28.37
CA VAL A 99 -14.97 5.16 -27.73
C VAL A 99 -13.55 4.68 -27.97
N THR A 100 -13.32 3.37 -27.79
CA THR A 100 -12.06 2.71 -28.14
C THR A 100 -12.29 1.23 -28.45
N SER A 101 -11.46 0.68 -29.32
CA SER A 101 -11.38 -0.76 -29.61
C SER A 101 -9.94 -1.11 -29.93
N GLN A 102 -9.33 -2.00 -29.12
CA GLN A 102 -7.95 -2.43 -29.35
C GLN A 102 -7.68 -3.80 -28.73
N VAL A 103 -6.65 -4.47 -29.25
CA VAL A 103 -6.12 -5.72 -28.69
C VAL A 103 -4.95 -5.38 -27.77
N VAL A 104 -5.01 -5.89 -26.55
CA VAL A 104 -4.00 -5.69 -25.51
C VAL A 104 -3.26 -7.00 -25.26
N THR A 105 -1.93 -6.96 -25.29
CA THR A 105 -1.06 -8.10 -25.02
C THR A 105 -0.54 -8.04 -23.57
N GLY A 106 -0.54 -9.19 -22.90
CA GLY A 106 -0.02 -9.37 -21.54
C GLY A 106 1.02 -10.49 -21.46
N ALA A 107 1.56 -10.69 -20.26
CA ALA A 107 2.41 -11.85 -19.95
C ALA A 107 1.59 -13.16 -19.88
N SER A 108 0.31 -13.05 -19.55
CA SER A 108 -0.70 -14.11 -19.56
C SER A 108 -2.02 -13.53 -20.05
N GLN A 109 -3.03 -14.38 -20.31
CA GLN A 109 -4.38 -13.92 -20.66
C GLN A 109 -4.99 -13.09 -19.53
N ARG A 110 -4.75 -13.48 -18.27
CA ARG A 110 -5.18 -12.75 -17.09
C ARG A 110 -4.54 -11.36 -17.03
N ASN A 111 -3.23 -11.26 -17.24
CA ASN A 111 -2.53 -9.98 -17.29
C ASN A 111 -2.99 -9.10 -18.47
N ALA A 112 -3.25 -9.71 -19.63
CA ALA A 112 -3.80 -9.01 -20.79
C ALA A 112 -5.19 -8.42 -20.50
N LEU A 113 -6.06 -9.16 -19.81
CA LEU A 113 -7.37 -8.65 -19.37
C LEU A 113 -7.23 -7.47 -18.42
N LEU A 114 -6.39 -7.57 -17.40
CA LEU A 114 -6.22 -6.49 -16.42
C LEU A 114 -5.68 -5.22 -17.08
N LYS A 115 -4.72 -5.34 -18.02
CA LYS A 115 -4.27 -4.22 -18.85
C LYS A 115 -5.37 -3.67 -19.76
N ALA A 116 -6.20 -4.54 -20.34
CA ALA A 116 -7.35 -4.14 -21.16
C ALA A 116 -8.39 -3.39 -20.32
N ALA A 117 -8.60 -3.81 -19.08
CA ALA A 117 -9.46 -3.11 -18.13
C ALA A 117 -8.89 -1.73 -17.75
N ASP A 118 -7.56 -1.59 -17.63
CA ASP A 118 -6.89 -0.29 -17.41
C ASP A 118 -7.11 0.66 -18.60
N VAL A 119 -7.10 0.14 -19.83
CA VAL A 119 -7.48 0.92 -21.03
C VAL A 119 -8.93 1.42 -20.94
N ALA A 120 -9.85 0.57 -20.51
CA ALA A 120 -11.26 0.96 -20.33
C ALA A 120 -11.42 2.02 -19.23
N VAL A 121 -10.66 1.92 -18.12
CA VAL A 121 -10.63 2.95 -17.07
C VAL A 121 -10.18 4.28 -17.64
N LYS A 122 -9.08 4.29 -18.40
CA LYS A 122 -8.56 5.52 -19.03
C LYS A 122 -9.56 6.15 -19.98
N ALA A 123 -10.19 5.33 -20.82
CA ALA A 123 -11.16 5.77 -21.84
C ALA A 123 -12.45 6.36 -21.23
N THR A 124 -12.88 5.87 -20.07
CA THR A 124 -14.17 6.25 -19.46
C THR A 124 -14.05 7.29 -18.36
N SER A 125 -12.91 7.37 -17.67
CA SER A 125 -12.74 8.25 -16.51
C SER A 125 -11.59 9.26 -16.63
N GLY A 126 -10.69 9.06 -17.60
CA GLY A 126 -9.45 9.83 -17.73
C GLY A 126 -8.36 9.47 -16.69
N LEU A 127 -8.69 8.65 -15.68
CA LEU A 127 -7.72 8.19 -14.68
C LEU A 127 -6.73 7.18 -15.29
N ASN A 128 -5.56 7.06 -14.70
CA ASN A 128 -4.67 5.95 -15.01
C ASN A 128 -5.30 4.66 -14.49
N GLY A 129 -5.15 3.56 -15.25
CA GLY A 129 -5.52 2.25 -14.77
C GLY A 129 -4.54 1.73 -13.73
N PHE A 130 -4.98 0.77 -12.93
CA PHE A 130 -4.16 0.14 -11.90
C PHE A 130 -4.44 -1.37 -11.74
N PHE A 131 -5.37 -1.92 -12.49
CA PHE A 131 -5.76 -3.33 -12.33
C PHE A 131 -4.62 -4.30 -12.65
N ALA A 132 -3.75 -3.94 -13.60
CA ALA A 132 -2.58 -4.74 -13.95
C ALA A 132 -1.37 -4.54 -13.00
N SER A 133 -1.54 -3.83 -11.89
CA SER A 133 -0.50 -3.69 -10.86
C SER A 133 -0.09 -5.04 -10.28
N LYS A 134 1.19 -5.14 -9.91
CA LYS A 134 1.72 -6.28 -9.15
C LYS A 134 1.87 -5.91 -7.68
N LEU A 135 1.64 -6.88 -6.82
CA LEU A 135 1.78 -6.74 -5.37
C LEU A 135 2.99 -7.53 -4.88
N ALA A 136 3.73 -6.97 -3.92
CA ALA A 136 4.59 -7.70 -3.01
C ALA A 136 4.01 -7.53 -1.60
N PHE A 137 3.84 -8.60 -0.87
CA PHE A 137 3.13 -8.57 0.42
C PHE A 137 3.63 -9.68 1.34
N ILE A 138 3.34 -9.53 2.63
CA ILE A 138 3.56 -10.57 3.62
C ILE A 138 2.34 -11.49 3.68
N SER A 139 2.58 -12.79 3.73
CA SER A 139 1.55 -13.79 4.00
C SER A 139 2.05 -14.83 5.01
N GLU A 140 1.15 -15.23 5.91
CA GLU A 140 1.38 -16.30 6.90
C GLU A 140 0.81 -17.66 6.44
N ARG A 141 0.55 -17.83 5.13
CA ARG A 141 -0.02 -19.06 4.56
C ARG A 141 0.76 -20.33 4.94
N THR A 142 2.08 -20.22 5.13
CA THR A 142 2.95 -21.34 5.51
C THR A 142 3.26 -21.39 7.01
N GLY A 143 2.54 -20.61 7.83
CA GLY A 143 2.75 -20.52 9.28
C GLY A 143 3.86 -19.58 9.71
N LYS A 144 4.54 -18.94 8.76
CA LYS A 144 5.57 -17.90 8.97
C LYS A 144 5.32 -16.71 8.07
N GLN A 145 5.82 -15.55 8.48
CA GLN A 145 5.74 -14.32 7.70
C GLN A 145 6.74 -14.36 6.55
N GLU A 146 6.26 -14.73 5.36
CA GLU A 146 7.06 -14.83 4.16
C GLU A 146 6.60 -13.83 3.11
N ILE A 147 7.47 -13.48 2.18
CA ILE A 147 7.16 -12.58 1.06
C ILE A 147 6.55 -13.37 -0.08
N TYR A 148 5.47 -12.83 -0.58
CA TYR A 148 4.77 -13.28 -1.79
C TYR A 148 4.65 -12.14 -2.79
N THR A 149 4.56 -12.48 -4.07
CA THR A 149 4.14 -11.57 -5.14
C THR A 149 2.86 -12.09 -5.77
N GLY A 150 2.08 -11.19 -6.38
CA GLY A 150 0.86 -11.58 -7.10
C GLY A 150 0.33 -10.44 -7.96
N ASP A 151 -0.68 -10.73 -8.77
CA ASP A 151 -1.52 -9.69 -9.36
C ASP A 151 -2.46 -9.08 -8.31
N LEU A 152 -3.09 -7.96 -8.63
CA LEU A 152 -3.96 -7.21 -7.71
C LEU A 152 -5.11 -8.06 -7.14
N PHE A 153 -5.57 -9.07 -7.87
CA PHE A 153 -6.70 -9.95 -7.49
C PHE A 153 -6.26 -11.36 -7.11
N PHE A 154 -4.98 -11.57 -6.76
CA PHE A 154 -4.43 -12.82 -6.21
C PHE A 154 -4.62 -14.07 -7.10
N GLY A 155 -4.71 -13.92 -8.40
CA GLY A 155 -4.81 -15.05 -9.32
C GLY A 155 -3.46 -15.64 -9.71
N GLU A 156 -2.40 -14.83 -9.74
CA GLU A 156 -1.03 -15.25 -10.06
C GLU A 156 -0.12 -14.99 -8.86
N VAL A 157 -0.19 -15.86 -7.84
CA VAL A 157 0.57 -15.72 -6.60
C VAL A 157 1.81 -16.60 -6.61
N LYS A 158 2.97 -16.01 -6.27
CA LYS A 158 4.25 -16.71 -6.12
C LYS A 158 4.85 -16.43 -4.75
N GLN A 159 5.26 -17.49 -4.03
CA GLN A 159 6.07 -17.36 -2.83
C GLN A 159 7.51 -17.00 -3.20
N ILE A 160 8.07 -15.96 -2.60
CA ILE A 160 9.40 -15.45 -2.90
C ILE A 160 10.42 -15.89 -1.86
N THR A 161 10.06 -15.85 -0.57
CA THR A 161 10.95 -16.30 0.52
C THR A 161 10.46 -17.58 1.16
N ARG A 162 11.41 -18.37 1.68
CA ARG A 162 11.19 -19.58 2.50
C ARG A 162 12.23 -19.61 3.60
N ASP A 163 12.28 -18.51 4.36
CA ASP A 163 13.32 -18.27 5.35
C ASP A 163 13.00 -18.92 6.69
N ASN A 164 11.74 -19.29 6.89
CA ASN A 164 11.22 -19.76 8.17
C ASN A 164 11.53 -18.75 9.32
N ALA A 165 11.72 -17.49 8.95
CA ALA A 165 11.98 -16.36 9.83
C ALA A 165 10.96 -15.24 9.53
N GLN A 166 10.89 -14.25 10.42
CA GLN A 166 10.01 -13.10 10.21
C GLN A 166 10.56 -12.23 9.08
N ALA A 167 9.81 -12.12 7.98
CA ALA A 167 10.02 -11.13 6.93
C ALA A 167 9.03 -9.97 7.08
N MET A 168 9.46 -8.75 6.73
CA MET A 168 8.67 -7.53 6.89
C MET A 168 8.96 -6.52 5.78
N THR A 169 8.02 -5.60 5.57
CA THR A 169 8.16 -4.39 4.75
C THR A 169 8.77 -4.63 3.36
N PRO A 170 8.24 -5.57 2.54
CA PRO A 170 8.72 -5.75 1.18
C PRO A 170 8.46 -4.49 0.35
N ARG A 171 9.44 -4.09 -0.48
CA ARG A 171 9.32 -2.96 -1.40
C ARG A 171 9.94 -3.31 -2.75
N TRP A 172 9.19 -3.07 -3.81
CA TRP A 172 9.65 -3.21 -5.18
C TRP A 172 10.77 -2.25 -5.51
N SER A 173 11.77 -2.71 -6.29
CA SER A 173 12.56 -1.80 -7.11
C SER A 173 11.67 -1.21 -8.22
N PRO A 174 11.93 0.04 -8.68
CA PRO A 174 11.07 0.69 -9.68
C PRO A 174 10.94 -0.05 -11.01
N ASP A 175 11.96 -0.83 -11.37
CA ASP A 175 11.99 -1.67 -12.58
C ASP A 175 11.24 -3.01 -12.40
N GLY A 176 10.77 -3.31 -11.18
CA GLY A 176 10.04 -4.54 -10.87
C GLY A 176 10.88 -5.82 -10.84
N ASN A 177 12.21 -5.72 -10.92
CA ASN A 177 13.09 -6.89 -10.99
C ASN A 177 13.56 -7.38 -9.61
N LYS A 178 13.45 -6.53 -8.58
CA LYS A 178 13.95 -6.83 -7.23
C LYS A 178 12.95 -6.41 -6.17
N ILE A 179 13.09 -7.05 -4.99
CA ILE A 179 12.42 -6.66 -3.76
C ILE A 179 13.46 -6.45 -2.68
N VAL A 180 13.44 -5.27 -2.05
CA VAL A 180 14.16 -5.01 -0.80
C VAL A 180 13.21 -5.24 0.37
N TYR A 181 13.68 -5.85 1.46
CA TYR A 181 12.86 -6.19 2.61
C TYR A 181 13.66 -6.34 3.89
N THR A 182 13.00 -6.32 5.03
CA THR A 182 13.59 -6.58 6.34
C THR A 182 13.34 -8.02 6.75
N SER A 183 14.33 -8.70 7.32
CA SER A 183 14.16 -10.06 7.84
C SER A 183 15.09 -10.35 9.01
N PHE A 184 14.65 -11.25 9.89
CA PHE A 184 15.42 -11.79 11.01
C PHE A 184 16.21 -13.06 10.64
N TYR A 185 16.28 -13.38 9.36
CA TYR A 185 16.80 -14.65 8.82
C TYR A 185 18.25 -14.96 9.22
N LYS A 186 19.14 -13.97 9.17
CA LYS A 186 20.59 -14.22 9.29
C LYS A 186 21.09 -14.20 10.72
N SER A 187 20.78 -13.14 11.44
CA SER A 187 21.39 -12.81 12.73
C SER A 187 20.42 -12.95 13.91
N GLY A 188 19.13 -13.19 13.65
CA GLY A 188 18.07 -13.07 14.65
C GLY A 188 17.75 -11.61 15.01
N PHE A 189 18.39 -10.66 14.33
CA PHE A 189 18.11 -9.22 14.37
C PHE A 189 17.59 -8.73 13.02
N PRO A 190 16.89 -7.61 12.95
CA PRO A 190 16.37 -7.09 11.68
C PRO A 190 17.53 -6.58 10.82
N ASP A 191 17.73 -7.25 9.69
CA ASP A 191 18.65 -6.87 8.61
C ASP A 191 17.87 -6.60 7.32
N ILE A 192 18.44 -5.81 6.42
CA ILE A 192 17.86 -5.52 5.12
C ILE A 192 18.46 -6.46 4.08
N PHE A 193 17.59 -7.12 3.34
CA PHE A 193 17.94 -8.03 2.24
C PHE A 193 17.39 -7.51 0.91
N LEU A 194 18.05 -7.90 -0.16
CA LEU A 194 17.63 -7.69 -1.54
C LEU A 194 17.50 -9.05 -2.22
N ILE A 195 16.37 -9.32 -2.84
CA ILE A 195 16.15 -10.52 -3.64
C ILE A 195 15.92 -10.15 -5.11
N ASP A 196 16.66 -10.82 -5.99
CA ASP A 196 16.46 -10.76 -7.44
C ASP A 196 15.35 -11.74 -7.83
N LEU A 197 14.33 -11.27 -8.54
CA LEU A 197 13.13 -12.07 -8.82
C LEU A 197 13.28 -13.05 -9.99
N ALA A 198 14.28 -12.85 -10.85
CA ALA A 198 14.56 -13.79 -11.92
C ALA A 198 15.32 -15.01 -11.40
N SER A 199 16.36 -14.81 -10.62
CA SER A 199 17.19 -15.88 -10.05
C SER A 199 16.72 -16.39 -8.69
N LEU A 200 15.87 -15.64 -7.99
CA LEU A 200 15.47 -15.80 -6.58
C LEU A 200 16.68 -15.80 -5.62
N GLN A 201 17.80 -15.26 -6.06
CA GLN A 201 18.98 -15.11 -5.21
C GLN A 201 18.82 -13.92 -4.28
N ARG A 202 19.08 -14.17 -3.00
CA ARG A 202 19.07 -13.16 -1.96
C ARG A 202 20.49 -12.72 -1.63
N THR A 203 20.65 -11.40 -1.46
CA THR A 203 21.87 -10.79 -0.95
C THR A 203 21.57 -9.99 0.31
N THR A 204 22.52 -9.95 1.25
CA THR A 204 22.45 -9.01 2.37
C THR A 204 22.68 -7.60 1.81
N PHE A 205 21.69 -6.72 1.94
CA PHE A 205 21.79 -5.34 1.48
C PHE A 205 22.44 -4.46 2.53
N ILE A 206 21.92 -4.50 3.77
CA ILE A 206 22.50 -3.83 4.95
C ILE A 206 22.38 -4.77 6.15
N SER A 207 23.49 -4.96 6.88
CA SER A 207 23.56 -5.70 8.15
C SER A 207 24.60 -5.00 9.02
N LEU A 208 24.19 -3.92 9.67
CA LEU A 208 25.00 -3.12 10.59
C LEU A 208 24.53 -3.36 12.02
N LYS A 209 25.31 -2.87 13.00
CA LYS A 209 24.91 -2.90 14.41
C LYS A 209 23.56 -2.22 14.61
N GLY A 210 22.70 -2.80 15.46
CA GLY A 210 21.37 -2.28 15.77
C GLY A 210 20.30 -2.74 14.79
N THR A 211 19.22 -1.97 14.66
CA THR A 211 18.11 -2.23 13.76
C THR A 211 18.41 -1.70 12.36
N ASN A 212 18.20 -2.55 11.34
CA ASN A 212 18.29 -2.18 9.94
C ASN A 212 16.95 -2.54 9.29
N SER A 213 16.16 -1.55 8.88
CA SER A 213 14.77 -1.80 8.45
C SER A 213 14.20 -0.75 7.51
N GLY A 214 13.00 -1.02 6.99
CA GLY A 214 12.16 -0.05 6.29
C GLY A 214 12.75 0.48 4.98
N ALA A 215 13.60 -0.29 4.30
CA ALA A 215 14.25 0.13 3.07
C ALA A 215 13.23 0.36 1.93
N ARG A 216 13.41 1.46 1.19
CA ARG A 216 12.57 1.84 0.05
C ARG A 216 13.42 2.53 -1.03
N PHE A 217 13.28 2.08 -2.28
CA PHE A 217 13.93 2.70 -3.43
C PHE A 217 13.37 4.08 -3.75
N SER A 218 14.24 4.98 -4.20
CA SER A 218 13.84 6.21 -4.88
C SER A 218 13.13 5.89 -6.21
N PRO A 219 12.28 6.80 -6.75
CA PRO A 219 11.53 6.54 -7.98
C PRO A 219 12.40 6.19 -9.19
N ASN A 220 13.60 6.76 -9.28
CA ASN A 220 14.58 6.48 -10.34
C ASN A 220 15.45 5.23 -10.07
N GLY A 221 15.26 4.56 -8.92
CA GLY A 221 15.99 3.36 -8.56
C GLY A 221 17.46 3.56 -8.16
N GLN A 222 17.95 4.79 -8.08
CA GLN A 222 19.38 5.06 -7.82
C GLN A 222 19.74 5.11 -6.34
N GLN A 223 18.75 5.38 -5.48
CA GLN A 223 18.94 5.51 -4.03
C GLN A 223 17.98 4.60 -3.27
N VAL A 224 18.32 4.32 -2.01
CA VAL A 224 17.48 3.59 -1.06
C VAL A 224 17.47 4.35 0.26
N ALA A 225 16.29 4.78 0.70
CA ALA A 225 16.09 5.29 2.05
C ALA A 225 15.80 4.13 3.00
N MET A 226 16.30 4.21 4.23
CA MET A 226 16.17 3.16 5.24
C MET A 226 16.29 3.72 6.65
N ILE A 227 15.98 2.90 7.63
CA ILE A 227 16.12 3.20 9.06
C ILE A 227 17.26 2.36 9.63
N LEU A 228 18.25 3.03 10.23
CA LEU A 228 19.37 2.39 10.92
C LEU A 228 19.48 2.97 12.32
N SER A 229 19.78 2.12 13.33
CA SER A 229 19.92 2.54 14.73
C SER A 229 21.32 2.30 15.32
N GLY A 230 22.30 1.99 14.50
CA GLY A 230 23.65 1.63 14.95
C GLY A 230 24.41 2.72 15.72
N GLU A 231 24.01 3.98 15.52
CA GLU A 231 24.60 5.16 16.20
C GLU A 231 23.76 5.65 17.40
N GLY A 232 22.81 4.84 17.90
CA GLY A 232 21.99 5.16 19.07
C GLY A 232 20.52 4.88 18.86
N ASN A 233 19.77 5.86 18.36
CA ASN A 233 18.35 5.75 18.02
C ASN A 233 18.12 5.52 16.51
N PRO A 234 16.92 5.04 16.12
CA PRO A 234 16.56 4.87 14.72
C PRO A 234 16.50 6.21 13.98
N GLU A 235 17.22 6.32 12.87
CA GLU A 235 17.32 7.52 12.05
C GLU A 235 17.16 7.20 10.58
N VAL A 236 16.84 8.21 9.77
CA VAL A 236 16.77 8.08 8.32
C VAL A 236 18.16 8.12 7.71
N TYR A 237 18.47 7.11 6.92
CA TYR A 237 19.68 7.01 6.11
C TYR A 237 19.33 6.83 4.64
N VAL A 238 20.24 7.23 3.77
CA VAL A 238 20.16 7.00 2.32
C VAL A 238 21.45 6.38 1.84
N SER A 239 21.34 5.35 0.99
CA SER A 239 22.46 4.73 0.27
C SER A 239 22.23 4.80 -1.23
N ASN A 240 23.23 4.39 -2.04
CA ASN A 240 23.00 4.06 -3.43
C ASN A 240 22.22 2.73 -3.57
N ALA A 241 21.82 2.38 -4.80
CA ALA A 241 21.05 1.17 -5.09
C ALA A 241 21.77 -0.16 -4.77
N GLN A 242 23.07 -0.11 -4.46
CA GLN A 242 23.89 -1.26 -4.08
C GLN A 242 24.13 -1.35 -2.57
N GLY A 243 23.48 -0.50 -1.75
CA GLY A 243 23.67 -0.45 -0.30
C GLY A 243 25.01 0.16 0.12
N ARG A 244 25.67 0.92 -0.76
CA ARG A 244 26.94 1.60 -0.48
C ARG A 244 26.72 3.10 -0.34
N ASN A 245 27.75 3.83 0.11
CA ASN A 245 27.73 5.28 0.32
C ASN A 245 26.57 5.68 1.26
N ILE A 246 26.46 4.95 2.37
CA ILE A 246 25.42 5.16 3.38
C ILE A 246 25.63 6.51 4.03
N SER A 247 24.63 7.37 4.04
CA SER A 247 24.68 8.70 4.62
C SER A 247 23.46 8.96 5.50
N ARG A 248 23.71 9.34 6.76
CA ARG A 248 22.70 9.72 7.74
C ARG A 248 22.04 11.03 7.33
N ARG A 249 20.69 11.07 7.33
CA ARG A 249 19.90 12.24 6.94
C ARG A 249 19.30 12.97 8.13
N THR A 250 18.92 12.25 9.17
CA THR A 250 18.40 12.83 10.41
C THR A 250 19.42 12.65 11.54
N ARG A 251 19.45 13.59 12.49
CA ARG A 251 20.26 13.56 13.71
C ARG A 251 19.43 14.14 14.84
N THR A 252 18.55 13.33 15.40
CA THR A 252 17.63 13.74 16.45
C THR A 252 17.76 12.82 17.66
N SER A 253 17.09 13.12 18.75
CA SER A 253 16.91 12.21 19.88
C SER A 253 15.62 11.40 19.75
N ALA A 254 14.88 11.60 18.68
CA ALA A 254 13.61 10.96 18.39
C ALA A 254 13.79 9.61 17.66
N VAL A 255 12.70 8.89 17.48
CA VAL A 255 12.64 7.65 16.71
C VAL A 255 12.04 7.97 15.35
N GLU A 256 12.82 7.78 14.28
CA GLU A 256 12.38 7.88 12.92
C GLU A 256 11.97 6.51 12.36
N SER A 257 10.96 6.49 11.48
CA SER A 257 10.48 5.27 10.81
C SER A 257 9.80 5.54 9.46
N SER A 258 9.59 4.49 8.69
CA SER A 258 8.74 4.46 7.49
C SER A 258 9.05 5.54 6.46
N PRO A 259 10.29 5.69 5.96
CA PRO A 259 10.63 6.69 4.95
C PRO A 259 9.95 6.40 3.61
N SER A 260 9.50 7.45 2.90
CA SER A 260 8.92 7.36 1.56
C SER A 260 9.39 8.54 0.71
N PHE A 261 9.97 8.26 -0.45
CA PHE A 261 10.39 9.32 -1.38
C PHE A 261 9.20 10.02 -2.04
N SER A 262 9.37 11.31 -2.32
CA SER A 262 8.50 12.03 -3.26
C SER A 262 8.60 11.43 -4.68
N PRO A 263 7.59 11.63 -5.55
CA PRO A 263 7.59 11.07 -6.92
C PRO A 263 8.77 11.49 -7.78
N ASP A 264 9.33 12.68 -7.53
CA ASP A 264 10.53 13.20 -8.21
C ASP A 264 11.85 12.76 -7.53
N GLY A 265 11.75 12.11 -6.36
CA GLY A 265 12.91 11.64 -5.58
C GLY A 265 13.65 12.74 -4.81
N SER A 266 13.19 13.99 -4.85
CA SER A 266 13.87 15.14 -4.23
C SER A 266 13.67 15.25 -2.72
N GLN A 267 12.58 14.68 -2.20
CA GLN A 267 12.20 14.73 -0.79
C GLN A 267 11.92 13.34 -0.22
N ILE A 268 11.94 13.25 1.11
CA ILE A 268 11.53 12.07 1.88
C ILE A 268 10.52 12.52 2.92
N VAL A 269 9.34 11.88 2.95
CA VAL A 269 8.42 11.93 4.08
C VAL A 269 8.69 10.74 4.98
N PHE A 270 8.62 10.92 6.29
CA PHE A 270 8.85 9.88 7.28
C PHE A 270 8.06 10.16 8.57
N THR A 271 7.99 9.18 9.44
CA THR A 271 7.41 9.33 10.78
C THR A 271 8.51 9.66 11.77
N SER A 272 8.28 10.63 12.67
CA SER A 272 9.14 10.93 13.82
C SER A 272 8.30 11.25 15.06
N ASP A 273 8.77 10.85 16.25
CA ASP A 273 8.12 11.14 17.53
C ASP A 273 8.68 12.39 18.22
N SER A 274 9.49 13.19 17.53
CA SER A 274 10.12 14.41 18.08
C SER A 274 9.14 15.45 18.61
N ALA A 275 7.85 15.36 18.24
CA ALA A 275 6.78 16.22 18.77
C ALA A 275 6.05 15.61 19.98
N GLY A 276 6.61 14.59 20.65
CA GLY A 276 6.01 13.88 21.77
C GLY A 276 5.09 12.71 21.38
N GLY A 277 5.00 12.42 20.10
CA GLY A 277 4.29 11.26 19.53
C GLY A 277 4.47 11.21 18.01
N PRO A 278 4.16 10.08 17.36
CA PRO A 278 4.38 9.90 15.93
C PRO A 278 3.65 10.97 15.10
N GLN A 279 4.42 11.71 14.31
CA GLN A 279 3.93 12.71 13.36
C GLN A 279 4.70 12.59 12.04
N LEU A 280 4.15 13.16 10.96
CA LEU A 280 4.80 13.17 9.66
C LEU A 280 5.76 14.35 9.53
N TYR A 281 6.95 14.05 9.03
CA TYR A 281 7.98 15.03 8.71
C TYR A 281 8.41 14.87 7.27
N VAL A 282 8.81 15.96 6.64
CA VAL A 282 9.37 15.98 5.29
C VAL A 282 10.71 16.70 5.30
N MET A 283 11.67 16.17 4.52
CA MET A 283 12.98 16.78 4.33
C MET A 283 13.48 16.55 2.91
N SER A 284 14.51 17.29 2.50
CA SER A 284 15.24 16.98 1.26
C SER A 284 15.91 15.61 1.35
N ALA A 285 15.85 14.82 0.27
CA ALA A 285 16.57 13.55 0.17
C ALA A 285 18.10 13.72 0.29
N GLY A 286 18.61 14.91 -0.06
CA GLY A 286 20.01 15.30 0.14
C GLY A 286 20.40 15.57 1.59
N GLY A 287 19.43 15.72 2.49
CA GLY A 287 19.61 16.09 3.89
C GLY A 287 19.09 17.51 4.20
N GLY A 288 19.30 17.97 5.42
CA GLY A 288 18.83 19.26 5.91
C GLY A 288 17.90 19.11 7.11
N THR A 289 17.23 20.20 7.52
CA THR A 289 16.33 20.19 8.68
C THR A 289 14.98 19.63 8.32
N PRO A 290 14.48 18.58 9.00
CA PRO A 290 13.13 18.08 8.82
C PRO A 290 12.07 19.13 9.20
N ARG A 291 10.99 19.20 8.44
CA ARG A 291 9.83 20.04 8.71
C ARG A 291 8.61 19.16 8.98
N ARG A 292 7.96 19.37 10.12
CA ARG A 292 6.71 18.69 10.45
C ARG A 292 5.62 19.09 9.45
N LEU A 293 4.83 18.12 8.98
CA LEU A 293 3.62 18.37 8.21
C LEU A 293 2.47 18.75 9.14
N ALA A 294 1.78 19.82 8.80
CA ALA A 294 0.61 20.31 9.56
C ALA A 294 -0.65 19.50 9.23
N THR A 295 -0.65 18.22 9.56
CA THR A 295 -1.82 17.34 9.34
C THR A 295 -3.01 17.73 10.19
N ASN A 296 -2.78 18.23 11.41
CA ASN A 296 -3.78 18.77 12.38
C ASN A 296 -5.00 17.87 12.61
N ILE A 297 -4.84 16.54 12.46
CA ILE A 297 -5.96 15.59 12.53
C ILE A 297 -5.88 14.66 13.75
N SER A 298 -4.67 14.38 14.26
CA SER A 298 -4.46 13.47 15.39
C SER A 298 -3.09 13.67 16.04
N GLY A 299 -2.96 13.28 17.30
CA GLY A 299 -1.68 13.15 18.00
C GLY A 299 -0.83 11.96 17.53
N TYR A 300 -1.36 11.10 16.65
CA TYR A 300 -0.65 9.96 16.07
C TYR A 300 -0.89 9.90 14.57
N CYS A 301 0.17 10.15 13.79
CA CYS A 301 0.21 10.04 12.33
C CYS A 301 1.48 9.30 11.95
N ALA A 302 1.38 8.14 11.29
CA ALA A 302 2.51 7.26 10.99
C ALA A 302 2.38 6.56 9.63
N GLU A 303 3.44 5.84 9.22
CA GLU A 303 3.44 4.98 8.04
C GLU A 303 3.05 5.73 6.75
N PRO A 304 3.72 6.86 6.42
CA PRO A 304 3.37 7.61 5.24
C PRO A 304 3.72 6.87 3.95
N ASP A 305 2.86 7.03 2.95
CA ASP A 305 3.13 6.65 1.56
C ASP A 305 2.86 7.85 0.64
N TRP A 306 3.88 8.29 -0.12
CA TRP A 306 3.76 9.40 -1.05
C TRP A 306 3.22 8.91 -2.38
N SER A 307 2.13 9.51 -2.86
CA SER A 307 1.48 9.09 -4.09
C SER A 307 2.31 9.41 -5.33
N ARG A 308 2.60 8.40 -6.14
CA ARG A 308 3.23 8.58 -7.45
C ARG A 308 2.24 9.08 -8.51
N GLY A 309 0.96 8.77 -8.36
CA GLY A 309 -0.11 9.20 -9.28
C GLY A 309 -0.58 10.63 -9.05
N ASN A 310 -0.39 11.15 -7.83
CA ASN A 310 -0.66 12.56 -7.50
C ASN A 310 0.40 13.06 -6.51
N PRO A 311 1.40 13.83 -6.97
CA PRO A 311 2.55 14.25 -6.15
C PRO A 311 2.18 15.13 -4.96
N ASN A 312 0.96 15.66 -4.90
CA ASN A 312 0.50 16.44 -3.75
C ASN A 312 -0.10 15.59 -2.64
N LEU A 313 -0.34 14.29 -2.84
CA LEU A 313 -1.02 13.45 -1.85
C LEU A 313 -0.05 12.54 -1.09
N ILE A 314 -0.22 12.54 0.23
CA ILE A 314 0.38 11.57 1.15
C ILE A 314 -0.76 10.84 1.87
N ALA A 315 -0.75 9.51 1.79
CA ALA A 315 -1.58 8.66 2.65
C ALA A 315 -0.81 8.24 3.89
N PHE A 316 -1.49 8.05 5.01
CA PHE A 316 -0.85 7.66 6.27
C PHE A 316 -1.85 7.01 7.22
N THR A 317 -1.32 6.28 8.19
CA THR A 317 -2.07 5.73 9.32
C THR A 317 -2.29 6.81 10.36
N VAL A 318 -3.53 6.97 10.82
CA VAL A 318 -3.92 7.96 11.82
C VAL A 318 -4.71 7.30 12.96
N ARG A 319 -4.47 7.71 14.21
CA ARG A 319 -5.35 7.30 15.31
C ARG A 319 -6.70 8.00 15.18
N SER A 320 -7.77 7.22 15.14
CA SER A 320 -9.16 7.68 15.07
C SER A 320 -9.99 6.91 16.09
N GLY A 321 -10.46 7.60 17.13
CA GLY A 321 -11.11 6.97 18.26
C GLY A 321 -10.21 5.99 19.00
N ARG A 322 -10.65 4.73 19.14
CA ARG A 322 -9.89 3.67 19.84
C ARG A 322 -8.96 2.86 18.92
N GLY A 323 -9.02 3.09 17.61
CA GLY A 323 -8.25 2.32 16.61
C GLY A 323 -7.53 3.22 15.62
N PHE A 324 -7.15 2.64 14.51
CA PHE A 324 -6.42 3.30 13.43
C PHE A 324 -7.22 3.29 12.14
N GLN A 325 -7.11 4.38 11.37
CA GLN A 325 -7.72 4.53 10.06
C GLN A 325 -6.68 5.10 9.07
N ILE A 326 -7.00 5.08 7.79
CA ILE A 326 -6.19 5.74 6.76
C ILE A 326 -6.69 7.16 6.57
N ALA A 327 -5.75 8.11 6.54
CA ALA A 327 -5.99 9.50 6.19
C ALA A 327 -5.15 9.92 4.98
N THR A 328 -5.55 11.01 4.33
CA THR A 328 -4.79 11.66 3.27
C THR A 328 -4.52 13.11 3.61
N HIS A 329 -3.33 13.61 3.24
CA HIS A 329 -2.90 14.98 3.37
C HIS A 329 -2.54 15.54 1.99
N ASP A 330 -3.09 16.71 1.66
CA ASP A 330 -2.83 17.41 0.41
C ASP A 330 -1.79 18.52 0.64
N LEU A 331 -0.58 18.31 0.14
CA LEU A 331 0.53 19.27 0.23
C LEU A 331 0.25 20.60 -0.47
N SER A 332 -0.67 20.64 -1.43
CA SER A 332 -1.08 21.87 -2.11
C SER A 332 -2.00 22.75 -1.25
N GLY A 333 -2.54 22.20 -0.15
CA GLY A 333 -3.48 22.86 0.73
C GLY A 333 -4.88 23.08 0.14
N LYS A 334 -5.16 22.56 -1.06
CA LYS A 334 -6.47 22.72 -1.72
C LYS A 334 -7.57 21.91 -1.03
N THR A 335 -7.22 20.79 -0.43
CA THR A 335 -8.15 19.97 0.32
C THR A 335 -7.63 19.74 1.76
N PRO A 336 -8.53 19.73 2.77
CA PRO A 336 -8.11 19.48 4.14
C PRO A 336 -7.62 18.06 4.31
N THR A 337 -6.76 17.84 5.31
CA THR A 337 -6.42 16.49 5.77
C THR A 337 -7.69 15.79 6.24
N LYS A 338 -7.93 14.57 5.77
CA LYS A 338 -9.16 13.83 6.09
C LYS A 338 -8.91 12.34 6.26
N VAL A 339 -9.69 11.72 7.14
CA VAL A 339 -9.80 10.26 7.21
C VAL A 339 -10.60 9.77 6.00
N VAL A 340 -10.05 8.78 5.27
CA VAL A 340 -10.64 8.26 4.04
C VAL A 340 -11.10 6.80 4.16
N SER A 341 -10.64 6.06 5.17
CA SER A 341 -11.15 4.72 5.48
C SER A 341 -12.21 4.74 6.56
N ARG A 342 -13.07 3.72 6.58
CA ARG A 342 -14.07 3.44 7.62
C ARG A 342 -14.05 1.96 7.94
N ALA A 343 -12.86 1.43 8.22
CA ALA A 343 -12.71 0.03 8.54
C ALA A 343 -13.33 -0.26 9.92
N PRO A 344 -14.03 -1.39 10.09
CA PRO A 344 -14.60 -1.80 11.38
C PRO A 344 -13.52 -2.16 12.41
N MET A 345 -12.30 -2.37 11.95
CA MET A 345 -11.09 -2.64 12.73
C MET A 345 -9.99 -1.68 12.30
N ASP A 346 -8.76 -1.86 12.79
CA ASP A 346 -7.63 -1.03 12.39
C ASP A 346 -7.38 -1.11 10.88
N ALA A 347 -7.27 0.05 10.24
CA ALA A 347 -6.74 0.24 8.90
C ALA A 347 -5.36 0.88 9.01
N VAL A 348 -4.33 0.22 8.51
CA VAL A 348 -2.92 0.61 8.66
C VAL A 348 -2.12 0.35 7.38
N GLU A 349 -0.91 0.88 7.29
CA GLU A 349 0.07 0.57 6.24
C GLU A 349 -0.48 0.84 4.82
N PRO A 350 -0.89 2.08 4.50
CA PRO A 350 -1.40 2.40 3.18
C PRO A 350 -0.31 2.29 2.11
N SER A 351 -0.70 1.89 0.90
CA SER A 351 0.15 1.92 -0.30
C SER A 351 -0.68 2.38 -1.51
N TRP A 352 -0.26 3.49 -2.13
CA TRP A 352 -0.96 4.08 -3.27
C TRP A 352 -0.89 3.22 -4.53
N LEU A 353 -1.97 3.25 -5.30
CA LEU A 353 -2.03 2.78 -6.67
C LEU A 353 -1.69 3.92 -7.66
N ALA A 354 -1.51 3.57 -8.93
CA ALA A 354 -0.96 4.47 -9.96
C ALA A 354 -1.86 5.66 -10.32
N ASP A 355 -3.14 5.61 -9.96
CA ASP A 355 -4.12 6.65 -10.29
C ASP A 355 -4.17 7.83 -9.29
N GLY A 356 -3.49 7.71 -8.14
CA GLY A 356 -3.49 8.73 -7.09
C GLY A 356 -4.83 8.92 -6.38
N ARG A 357 -5.78 7.98 -6.56
CA ARG A 357 -7.11 7.95 -5.93
C ARG A 357 -7.30 6.70 -5.08
N HIS A 358 -6.85 5.55 -5.57
CA HIS A 358 -7.00 4.28 -4.87
C HIS A 358 -5.72 3.93 -4.12
N LEU A 359 -5.89 3.20 -3.03
CA LEU A 359 -4.79 2.62 -2.25
C LEU A 359 -5.16 1.24 -1.72
N ILE A 360 -4.15 0.48 -1.37
CA ILE A 360 -4.31 -0.77 -0.62
C ILE A 360 -3.86 -0.52 0.81
N TYR A 361 -4.56 -1.08 1.77
CA TYR A 361 -4.19 -1.02 3.19
C TYR A 361 -4.34 -2.38 3.86
N THR A 362 -3.66 -2.56 4.97
CA THR A 362 -3.85 -3.71 5.86
C THR A 362 -4.99 -3.43 6.83
N GLN A 363 -6.07 -4.20 6.77
CA GLN A 363 -7.06 -4.25 7.84
C GLN A 363 -6.62 -5.31 8.84
N ARG A 364 -6.53 -4.95 10.13
CA ARG A 364 -6.07 -5.87 11.18
C ARG A 364 -6.96 -5.83 12.42
N SER A 365 -7.05 -6.99 13.06
CA SER A 365 -7.53 -7.18 14.42
C SER A 365 -6.48 -7.94 15.23
N ALA A 366 -6.80 -8.34 16.45
CA ALA A 366 -5.91 -9.16 17.27
C ALA A 366 -5.47 -10.47 16.56
N ASN A 367 -6.39 -11.09 15.80
CA ASN A 367 -6.20 -12.44 15.24
C ASN A 367 -6.31 -12.52 13.71
N ALA A 368 -6.49 -11.41 13.01
CA ALA A 368 -6.70 -11.41 11.57
C ALA A 368 -6.05 -10.21 10.89
N ARG A 369 -5.46 -10.45 9.71
CA ARG A 369 -4.95 -9.40 8.81
C ARG A 369 -5.34 -9.75 7.40
N ALA A 370 -5.81 -8.75 6.65
CA ALA A 370 -6.18 -8.90 5.25
C ALA A 370 -5.93 -7.60 4.49
N LEU A 371 -5.69 -7.71 3.18
CA LEU A 371 -5.49 -6.56 2.30
C LEU A 371 -6.81 -6.10 1.69
N TYR A 372 -7.03 -4.81 1.71
CA TYR A 372 -8.22 -4.14 1.19
C TYR A 372 -7.83 -3.05 0.18
N LEU A 373 -8.57 -3.00 -0.91
CA LEU A 373 -8.55 -1.90 -1.88
C LEU A 373 -9.53 -0.83 -1.42
N LEU A 374 -9.08 0.41 -1.32
CA LEU A 374 -9.86 1.57 -0.89
C LEU A 374 -9.92 2.62 -2.01
N ASP A 375 -11.09 3.08 -2.34
CA ASP A 375 -11.33 4.30 -3.11
C ASP A 375 -11.43 5.48 -2.12
N THR A 376 -10.45 6.38 -2.12
CA THR A 376 -10.35 7.49 -1.15
C THR A 376 -11.41 8.57 -1.33
N GLU A 377 -12.10 8.62 -2.48
CA GLU A 377 -13.17 9.56 -2.74
C GLU A 377 -14.54 9.04 -2.29
N THR A 378 -14.85 7.76 -2.59
CA THR A 378 -16.13 7.15 -2.21
C THR A 378 -16.11 6.51 -0.84
N GLY A 379 -14.91 6.21 -0.30
CA GLY A 379 -14.75 5.42 0.92
C GLY A 379 -15.06 3.93 0.72
N LYS A 380 -15.33 3.48 -0.51
CA LYS A 380 -15.57 2.07 -0.79
C LYS A 380 -14.31 1.26 -0.52
N SER A 381 -14.45 0.26 0.32
CA SER A 381 -13.37 -0.65 0.70
C SER A 381 -13.76 -2.08 0.32
N THR A 382 -12.88 -2.78 -0.40
CA THR A 382 -13.11 -4.15 -0.88
C THR A 382 -11.94 -5.04 -0.49
N ARG A 383 -12.20 -6.14 0.21
CA ARG A 383 -11.17 -7.14 0.49
C ARG A 383 -10.65 -7.73 -0.82
N ILE A 384 -9.34 -7.74 -1.01
CA ILE A 384 -8.70 -8.32 -2.20
C ILE A 384 -7.93 -9.60 -1.88
N SER A 385 -7.37 -9.76 -0.67
CA SER A 385 -6.68 -10.99 -0.29
C SER A 385 -7.67 -12.09 0.06
N PRO A 386 -7.60 -13.28 -0.60
CA PRO A 386 -8.46 -14.40 -0.30
C PRO A 386 -8.08 -15.07 1.03
N GLU A 387 -9.03 -15.77 1.67
CA GLU A 387 -8.81 -16.43 2.96
C GLU A 387 -7.71 -17.49 2.90
N GLY A 388 -7.59 -18.22 1.79
CA GLY A 388 -6.54 -19.24 1.58
C GLY A 388 -5.10 -18.71 1.57
N MET A 389 -4.92 -17.39 1.63
CA MET A 389 -3.59 -16.77 1.79
C MET A 389 -3.15 -16.65 3.25
N GLY A 390 -3.94 -17.07 4.22
CA GLY A 390 -3.67 -16.80 5.63
C GLY A 390 -3.73 -15.31 5.95
N GLN A 391 -3.03 -14.89 6.99
CA GLN A 391 -2.92 -13.46 7.31
C GLN A 391 -2.04 -12.75 6.28
N THR A 392 -2.52 -11.65 5.71
CA THR A 392 -1.80 -10.84 4.71
C THR A 392 -1.66 -9.39 5.16
N SER A 393 -0.47 -8.79 4.93
CA SER A 393 -0.16 -7.42 5.37
C SER A 393 0.98 -6.79 4.58
N GLN A 394 1.28 -5.53 4.86
CA GLN A 394 2.48 -4.80 4.42
C GLN A 394 2.71 -4.84 2.90
N VAL A 395 1.69 -4.44 2.16
CA VAL A 395 1.74 -4.48 0.71
C VAL A 395 2.63 -3.37 0.13
N SER A 396 3.31 -3.69 -0.96
CA SER A 396 3.98 -2.76 -1.86
C SER A 396 3.41 -2.95 -3.26
N VAL A 397 3.09 -1.85 -3.92
CA VAL A 397 2.51 -1.85 -5.27
C VAL A 397 3.57 -1.52 -6.29
N LEU A 398 3.67 -2.33 -7.34
CA LEU A 398 4.36 -2.01 -8.59
C LEU A 398 3.29 -1.62 -9.62
N ALA A 399 3.37 -0.40 -10.15
CA ALA A 399 2.44 0.09 -11.16
C ALA A 399 2.50 -0.75 -12.45
N PRO A 400 1.41 -0.76 -13.26
CA PRO A 400 1.33 -1.50 -14.52
C PRO A 400 2.42 -1.14 -15.52
#